data_02faa1180bb555485b26056012911f1b
#
_entry.id   02faa1180bb555485b26056012911f1b
#
_cell.length_a   1.000
_cell.length_b   1.000
_cell.length_c   1.000
_cell.angle_alpha   90.00
_cell.angle_beta   90.00
_cell.angle_gamma   90.00
#
_symmetry.space_group_name_H-M   'P 1'
#
loop_
_entity.id
_entity.type
_entity.pdbx_description
1 polymer ?
#
loop_
_entity_poly.entity_id
_entity_poly.type
_entity_poly.pdbx_seq_one_letter_code
_entity_poly.pdbx_strand_id
1 'polypeptide(L)'
;MPTAKSRLIPTMHTADLTQAVIKFLKFRGHYAVRINCFGIYDEKTKKWRKSGTERGTADIHACVGGKHLSIEIKNGSDRMSTHQSKVQEAVSNAGGIYLIVNEFTDFYFWYKNLKK
;
A
#
# COMPACT_ATOMS: atom_id res chain seq x y z
N MET A 1 11.04 22.14 -13.70
CA MET A 1 10.57 22.92 -12.55
C MET A 1 9.16 22.51 -12.18
N PRO A 2 8.89 22.29 -10.90
CA PRO A 2 7.53 22.00 -10.51
C PRO A 2 6.63 23.21 -10.81
N THR A 3 5.43 22.93 -11.26
CA THR A 3 4.46 23.98 -11.53
C THR A 3 4.03 24.61 -10.20
N ALA A 4 3.45 25.80 -10.25
CA ALA A 4 2.89 26.44 -9.06
C ALA A 4 1.87 25.50 -8.39
N LYS A 5 1.13 24.75 -9.20
CA LYS A 5 0.16 23.77 -8.70
C LYS A 5 0.82 22.66 -7.88
N SER A 6 1.97 22.16 -8.34
CA SER A 6 2.71 21.13 -7.60
C SER A 6 3.19 21.63 -6.25
N ARG A 7 3.51 22.92 -6.16
CA ARG A 7 3.95 23.52 -4.89
C ARG A 7 2.79 23.74 -3.94
N LEU A 8 1.59 23.94 -4.47
CA LEU A 8 0.40 24.17 -3.66
C LEU A 8 -0.13 22.89 -3.05
N ILE A 9 0.23 21.73 -3.63
CA ILE A 9 -0.19 20.42 -3.16
C ILE A 9 1.04 19.67 -2.67
N PRO A 10 1.36 19.76 -1.38
CA PRO A 10 2.54 19.09 -0.85
C PRO A 10 2.43 17.58 -0.97
N THR A 11 3.57 16.94 -1.24
CA THR A 11 3.65 15.50 -1.31
C THR A 11 3.54 14.91 0.09
N MET A 12 2.69 13.94 0.27
CA MET A 12 2.55 13.24 1.54
C MET A 12 3.74 12.31 1.76
N HIS A 13 4.16 12.22 3.02
CA HIS A 13 5.09 11.17 3.43
C HIS A 13 4.40 9.82 3.32
N THR A 14 5.20 8.76 3.14
CA THR A 14 4.64 7.41 2.98
C THR A 14 3.76 6.97 4.14
N ALA A 15 4.13 7.32 5.37
CA ALA A 15 3.30 6.98 6.54
C ALA A 15 1.95 7.68 6.49
N ASP A 16 1.95 8.96 6.10
CA ASP A 16 0.72 9.75 6.00
C ASP A 16 -0.15 9.27 4.84
N LEU A 17 0.47 8.91 3.74
CA LEU A 17 -0.23 8.37 2.57
C LEU A 17 -0.89 7.04 2.92
N THR A 18 -0.17 6.16 3.62
CA THR A 18 -0.72 4.88 4.08
C THR A 18 -1.96 5.10 4.93
N GLN A 19 -1.86 6.01 5.90
CA GLN A 19 -3.00 6.34 6.77
C GLN A 19 -4.16 6.93 6.00
N ALA A 20 -3.88 7.83 5.05
CA ALA A 20 -4.92 8.45 4.24
C ALA A 20 -5.70 7.43 3.43
N VAL A 21 -5.00 6.48 2.82
CA VAL A 21 -5.63 5.42 2.03
C VAL A 21 -6.52 4.54 2.92
N ILE A 22 -5.99 4.12 4.07
CA ILE A 22 -6.76 3.28 5.01
C ILE A 22 -8.00 4.01 5.50
N LYS A 23 -7.85 5.26 5.92
CA LYS A 23 -8.98 6.06 6.41
C LYS A 23 -10.04 6.24 5.34
N PHE A 24 -9.61 6.50 4.10
CA PHE A 24 -10.54 6.67 2.99
C PHE A 24 -11.36 5.41 2.76
N LEU A 25 -10.70 4.24 2.71
CA LEU A 25 -11.38 2.97 2.48
C LEU A 25 -12.36 2.65 3.61
N LYS A 26 -11.95 2.86 4.86
CA LYS A 26 -12.84 2.66 6.01
C LYS A 26 -14.04 3.60 5.97
N PHE A 27 -13.80 4.85 5.61
CA PHE A 27 -14.88 5.84 5.50
C PHE A 27 -15.92 5.41 4.46
N ARG A 28 -15.47 4.73 3.42
CA ARG A 28 -16.36 4.21 2.36
C ARG A 28 -16.97 2.86 2.70
N GLY A 29 -16.74 2.35 3.91
CA GLY A 29 -17.34 1.10 4.37
C GLY A 29 -16.57 -0.15 4.00
N HIS A 30 -15.36 -0.01 3.54
CA HIS A 30 -14.52 -1.16 3.18
C HIS A 30 -13.64 -1.60 4.35
N TYR A 31 -13.19 -2.84 4.30
CA TYR A 31 -12.21 -3.35 5.24
C TYR A 31 -10.82 -2.97 4.73
N ALA A 32 -9.98 -2.42 5.59
CA ALA A 32 -8.60 -2.09 5.23
C ALA A 32 -7.73 -2.12 6.48
N VAL A 33 -6.56 -2.76 6.38
CA VAL A 33 -5.62 -2.86 7.49
C VAL A 33 -4.20 -2.69 6.97
N ARG A 34 -3.35 -2.15 7.83
CA ARG A 34 -1.92 -2.07 7.55
C ARG A 34 -1.27 -3.40 7.89
N ILE A 35 -0.40 -3.88 7.00
CA ILE A 35 0.34 -5.11 7.21
C ILE A 35 1.75 -4.76 7.67
N ASN A 36 2.20 -5.38 8.75
CA ASN A 36 3.55 -5.17 9.25
C ASN A 36 4.52 -6.10 8.52
N CYS A 37 5.35 -5.50 7.66
CA CYS A 37 6.37 -6.23 6.91
C CYS A 37 7.77 -6.07 7.49
N PHE A 38 7.90 -5.33 8.61
CA PHE A 38 9.19 -5.07 9.22
C PHE A 38 9.49 -6.07 10.32
N GLY A 39 10.78 -6.28 10.58
CA GLY A 39 11.20 -7.13 11.68
C GLY A 39 10.90 -6.47 13.03
N ILE A 40 11.00 -7.25 14.08
CA ILE A 40 10.77 -6.81 15.45
C ILE A 40 12.07 -6.97 16.22
N TYR A 41 12.48 -5.92 16.93
CA TYR A 41 13.67 -5.99 17.76
C TYR A 41 13.36 -6.70 19.08
N ASP A 42 14.14 -7.74 19.39
CA ASP A 42 13.97 -8.48 20.63
C ASP A 42 14.99 -7.96 21.67
N GLU A 43 14.49 -7.28 22.68
CA GLU A 43 15.32 -6.69 23.75
C GLU A 43 16.07 -7.76 24.54
N LYS A 44 15.52 -8.96 24.67
CA LYS A 44 16.14 -10.05 25.46
C LYS A 44 17.37 -10.62 24.77
N THR A 45 17.24 -10.89 23.46
CA THR A 45 18.34 -11.48 22.70
C THR A 45 19.18 -10.40 22.00
N LYS A 46 18.72 -9.15 22.02
CA LYS A 46 19.35 -8.02 21.31
C LYS A 46 19.55 -8.30 19.81
N LYS A 47 18.57 -8.97 19.22
CA LYS A 47 18.58 -9.30 17.81
C LYS A 47 17.27 -8.91 17.17
N TRP A 48 17.31 -8.64 15.87
CA TRP A 48 16.11 -8.42 15.08
C TRP A 48 15.51 -9.76 14.70
N ARG A 49 14.22 -9.92 14.93
CA ARG A 49 13.47 -11.09 14.48
C ARG A 49 12.74 -10.74 13.20
N LYS A 50 12.68 -11.67 12.27
CA LYS A 50 11.95 -11.48 11.03
C LYS A 50 10.45 -11.37 11.34
N SER A 51 9.77 -10.51 10.55
CA SER A 51 8.31 -10.50 10.54
C SER A 51 7.80 -11.85 10.04
N GLY A 52 6.65 -12.29 10.53
CA GLY A 52 5.99 -13.47 9.99
C GLY A 52 5.37 -13.24 8.62
N THR A 53 5.41 -12.02 8.14
CA THR A 53 4.81 -11.66 6.84
C THR A 53 5.74 -12.07 5.70
N GLU A 54 5.18 -12.66 4.66
CA GLU A 54 5.94 -13.06 3.47
C GLU A 54 6.53 -11.84 2.79
N ARG A 55 7.77 -11.96 2.30
CA ARG A 55 8.45 -10.88 1.59
C ARG A 55 7.69 -10.48 0.33
N GLY A 56 7.57 -9.22 0.11
CA GLY A 56 6.84 -8.68 -1.05
C GLY A 56 5.37 -8.42 -0.79
N THR A 57 4.88 -8.75 0.40
CA THR A 57 3.51 -8.44 0.78
C THR A 57 3.30 -6.93 0.82
N ALA A 58 2.18 -6.48 0.29
CA ALA A 58 1.88 -5.05 0.23
C ALA A 58 1.63 -4.44 1.61
N ASP A 59 1.81 -3.13 1.72
CA ASP A 59 1.66 -2.40 2.98
C ASP A 59 0.24 -2.44 3.54
N ILE A 60 -0.75 -2.48 2.67
CA ILE A 60 -2.16 -2.45 3.05
C ILE A 60 -2.89 -3.62 2.40
N HIS A 61 -3.71 -4.33 3.19
CA HIS A 61 -4.67 -5.29 2.65
C HIS A 61 -6.07 -4.75 2.86
N ALA A 62 -6.90 -4.87 1.84
CA ALA A 62 -8.26 -4.38 1.89
C ALA A 62 -9.20 -5.35 1.18
N CYS A 63 -10.48 -5.23 1.52
CA CYS A 63 -11.53 -5.94 0.80
C CYS A 63 -12.52 -4.90 0.33
N VAL A 64 -12.68 -4.78 -0.98
CA VAL A 64 -13.54 -3.76 -1.61
C VAL A 64 -14.50 -4.47 -2.54
N GLY A 65 -15.79 -4.40 -2.21
CA GLY A 65 -16.80 -5.05 -3.03
C GLY A 65 -16.62 -6.57 -3.14
N GLY A 66 -16.14 -7.19 -2.08
CA GLY A 66 -15.87 -8.62 -2.06
C GLY A 66 -14.56 -9.03 -2.71
N LYS A 67 -13.78 -8.09 -3.19
CA LYS A 67 -12.53 -8.36 -3.89
C LYS A 67 -11.33 -7.99 -3.04
N HIS A 68 -10.31 -8.86 -3.03
CA HIS A 68 -9.06 -8.57 -2.31
C HIS A 68 -8.27 -7.48 -3.03
N LEU A 69 -7.75 -6.55 -2.25
CA LEU A 69 -6.93 -5.45 -2.74
C LEU A 69 -5.66 -5.37 -1.90
N SER A 70 -4.53 -5.55 -2.54
CA SER A 70 -3.21 -5.34 -1.93
C SER A 70 -2.68 -4.01 -2.42
N ILE A 71 -2.36 -3.10 -1.51
CA ILE A 71 -1.89 -1.76 -1.87
C ILE A 71 -0.48 -1.55 -1.34
N GLU A 72 0.45 -1.34 -2.24
CA GLU A 72 1.84 -1.04 -1.91
C GLU A 72 2.07 0.45 -2.04
N ILE A 73 2.55 1.09 -0.98
CA ILE A 73 2.84 2.52 -0.98
C ILE A 73 4.29 2.71 -1.37
N LYS A 74 4.51 3.46 -2.43
CA LYS A 74 5.86 3.76 -2.93
C LYS A 74 6.12 5.26 -2.87
N ASN A 75 7.37 5.61 -2.63
CA ASN A 75 7.79 7.01 -2.57
C ASN A 75 8.59 7.33 -3.84
N GLY A 76 8.10 8.31 -4.58
CA GLY A 76 8.82 8.85 -5.73
C GLY A 76 9.30 7.81 -6.73
N SER A 77 10.61 7.64 -6.81
CA SER A 77 11.26 6.76 -7.78
C SER A 77 11.46 5.33 -7.29
N ASP A 78 10.93 4.97 -6.13
CA ASP A 78 11.06 3.61 -5.62
C ASP A 78 10.50 2.61 -6.63
N ARG A 79 11.22 1.51 -6.81
CA ARG A 79 10.83 0.47 -7.74
C ARG A 79 10.35 -0.76 -6.99
N MET A 80 9.54 -1.57 -7.67
CA MET A 80 9.13 -2.85 -7.12
C MET A 80 10.34 -3.78 -7.00
N SER A 81 10.41 -4.46 -5.85
CA SER A 81 11.40 -5.52 -5.69
C SER A 81 10.94 -6.76 -6.44
N THR A 82 11.85 -7.72 -6.61
CA THR A 82 11.53 -9.01 -7.21
C THR A 82 10.45 -9.73 -6.39
N HIS A 83 10.54 -9.64 -5.05
CA HIS A 83 9.54 -10.25 -4.18
C HIS A 83 8.17 -9.62 -4.36
N GLN A 84 8.11 -8.29 -4.49
CA GLN A 84 6.85 -7.59 -4.72
C GLN A 84 6.23 -7.96 -6.06
N SER A 85 7.05 -8.10 -7.10
CA SER A 85 6.57 -8.50 -8.42
C SER A 85 5.96 -9.90 -8.40
N LYS A 86 6.57 -10.82 -7.66
CA LYS A 86 6.04 -12.18 -7.51
C LYS A 86 4.71 -12.19 -6.75
N VAL A 87 4.60 -11.39 -5.71
CA VAL A 87 3.34 -11.27 -4.96
C VAL A 87 2.26 -10.65 -5.82
N GLN A 88 2.60 -9.61 -6.59
CA GLN A 88 1.65 -8.99 -7.51
C GLN A 88 1.09 -10.02 -8.49
N GLU A 89 1.94 -10.83 -9.07
CA GLU A 89 1.52 -11.88 -9.99
C GLU A 89 0.61 -12.88 -9.30
N ALA A 90 0.98 -13.33 -8.11
CA ALA A 90 0.18 -14.30 -7.35
C ALA A 90 -1.19 -13.74 -6.99
N VAL A 91 -1.26 -12.49 -6.54
CA VAL A 91 -2.52 -11.84 -6.20
C VAL A 91 -3.39 -11.70 -7.43
N SER A 92 -2.81 -11.28 -8.56
CA SER A 92 -3.55 -11.09 -9.81
C SER A 92 -4.08 -12.42 -10.34
N ASN A 93 -3.26 -13.47 -10.30
CA ASN A 93 -3.68 -14.80 -10.75
C ASN A 93 -4.81 -15.38 -9.90
N ALA A 94 -4.84 -15.01 -8.62
CA ALA A 94 -5.88 -15.46 -7.70
C ALA A 94 -7.17 -14.62 -7.79
N GLY A 95 -7.20 -13.61 -8.66
CA GLY A 95 -8.39 -12.79 -8.86
C GLY A 95 -8.43 -11.51 -8.04
N GLY A 96 -7.37 -11.22 -7.26
CA GLY A 96 -7.26 -9.97 -6.53
C GLY A 96 -6.61 -8.86 -7.35
N ILE A 97 -6.38 -7.74 -6.71
CA ILE A 97 -5.72 -6.59 -7.31
C ILE A 97 -4.52 -6.21 -6.45
N TYR A 98 -3.37 -6.03 -7.07
CA TYR A 98 -2.19 -5.50 -6.40
C TYR A 98 -1.90 -4.14 -7.01
N LEU A 99 -2.03 -3.09 -6.21
CA LEU A 99 -1.96 -1.71 -6.67
C LEU A 99 -0.75 -1.00 -6.06
N ILE A 100 -0.03 -0.26 -6.90
CA ILE A 100 1.07 0.60 -6.45
C ILE A 100 0.53 2.02 -6.35
N VAL A 101 0.72 2.66 -5.21
CA VAL A 101 0.24 4.02 -4.97
C VAL A 101 1.39 4.92 -4.56
N ASN A 102 1.60 5.97 -5.33
CA ASN A 102 2.60 7.00 -5.05
C ASN A 102 1.99 8.25 -4.44
N GLU A 103 0.75 8.56 -4.84
CA GLU A 103 0.05 9.75 -4.38
C GLU A 103 -1.43 9.43 -4.14
N PHE A 104 -2.03 10.12 -3.18
CA PHE A 104 -3.43 9.90 -2.84
C PHE A 104 -4.36 10.19 -4.02
N THR A 105 -4.07 11.22 -4.79
CA THR A 105 -4.89 11.60 -5.95
C THR A 105 -5.02 10.45 -6.94
N ASP A 106 -3.90 9.78 -7.23
CA ASP A 106 -3.89 8.63 -8.15
C ASP A 106 -4.75 7.50 -7.63
N PHE A 107 -4.63 7.22 -6.33
CA PHE A 107 -5.45 6.21 -5.68
C PHE A 107 -6.94 6.57 -5.75
N TYR A 108 -7.27 7.81 -5.48
CA TYR A 108 -8.65 8.27 -5.49
C TYR A 108 -9.29 8.10 -6.87
N PHE A 109 -8.58 8.51 -7.92
CA PHE A 109 -9.10 8.34 -9.28
C PHE A 109 -9.21 6.89 -9.68
N TRP A 110 -8.25 6.07 -9.29
CA TRP A 110 -8.34 4.63 -9.51
C TRP A 110 -9.58 4.06 -8.83
N TYR A 111 -9.80 4.45 -7.58
CA TYR A 111 -10.95 3.95 -6.81
C TYR A 111 -12.28 4.36 -7.46
N LYS A 112 -12.38 5.60 -7.92
CA LYS A 112 -13.60 6.08 -8.56
C LYS A 112 -13.92 5.30 -9.84
N ASN A 113 -12.92 4.82 -10.53
CA ASN A 113 -13.09 4.08 -11.78
C ASN A 113 -13.20 2.56 -11.55
N LEU A 114 -13.07 2.12 -10.32
CA LEU A 114 -13.19 0.70 -10.00
C LEU A 114 -14.63 0.26 -10.15
N LYS A 115 -14.84 -0.79 -10.94
CA LYS A 115 -16.16 -1.39 -11.11
C LYS A 115 -16.43 -2.31 -9.94
N LYS A 116 -17.52 -2.05 -9.26
CA LYS A 116 -17.90 -2.81 -8.07
C LYS A 116 -18.94 -3.85 -8.40
#